data_3b70834ac1b889722d09e83825e67008
#
_entry.id   3b70834ac1b889722d09e83825e67008
#
_cell.length_a   1.000
_cell.length_b   1.000
_cell.length_c   1.000
_cell.angle_alpha   90.00
_cell.angle_beta   90.00
_cell.angle_gamma   90.00
#
_symmetry.space_group_name_H-M   'P 1'
#
loop_
_entity.id
_entity.type
_entity.pdbx_description
1 polymer ?
#
loop_
_entity_poly.entity_id
_entity_poly.type
_entity_poly.pdbx_seq_one_letter_code
_entity_poly.pdbx_strand_id
1 'polypeptide(L)'
;VSHRFPTYTFNREIAIPEYFRHVIQTKRFVHELGLVSPGGAGRNRVMSKTDFLNIVVSIPSVDEQKKIAVVLNGIDKEIGLLGKKLEYLKTQKKGLMQKLLTGKIRVKV
;
A
#
# COMPACT_ATOMS: atom_id res chain seq x y z
N VAL A 1 -2.22 -22.30 7.53
CA VAL A 1 -2.00 -21.50 6.32
C VAL A 1 -2.41 -22.31 5.10
N SER A 2 -3.25 -21.75 4.27
CA SER A 2 -3.71 -22.39 3.04
C SER A 2 -2.57 -22.50 2.03
N HIS A 3 -2.59 -23.55 1.21
CA HIS A 3 -1.66 -23.69 0.10
C HIS A 3 -1.73 -22.54 -0.92
N ARG A 4 -2.83 -21.80 -0.92
CA ARG A 4 -3.05 -20.67 -1.83
C ARG A 4 -2.37 -19.39 -1.36
N PHE A 5 -1.87 -19.38 -0.13
CA PHE A 5 -1.24 -18.20 0.47
C PHE A 5 0.18 -18.57 0.93
N PRO A 6 1.10 -18.80 -0.03
CA PRO A 6 2.47 -19.08 0.35
C PRO A 6 3.12 -17.88 0.99
N THR A 7 4.00 -18.13 1.93
CA THR A 7 4.82 -17.10 2.54
C THR A 7 6.26 -17.24 2.05
N TYR A 8 6.92 -16.09 1.90
CA TYR A 8 8.30 -16.05 1.42
C TYR A 8 9.16 -15.28 2.41
N THR A 9 10.40 -15.70 2.53
CA THR A 9 11.41 -14.97 3.29
C THR A 9 12.38 -14.30 2.35
N PHE A 10 13.00 -13.22 2.80
CA PHE A 10 13.97 -12.48 2.00
C PHE A 10 15.39 -12.84 2.41
N ASN A 11 16.27 -12.94 1.41
CA ASN A 11 17.70 -12.89 1.68
C ASN A 11 18.07 -11.43 1.95
N ARG A 12 18.21 -11.09 3.22
CA ARG A 12 18.42 -9.71 3.65
C ARG A 12 19.78 -9.13 3.25
N GLU A 13 20.66 -9.94 2.72
CA GLU A 13 21.91 -9.45 2.13
C GLU A 13 21.71 -8.83 0.76
N ILE A 14 20.61 -9.15 0.09
CA ILE A 14 20.29 -8.70 -1.26
C ILE A 14 19.09 -7.77 -1.27
N ALA A 15 18.08 -8.08 -0.48
CA ALA A 15 16.81 -7.37 -0.49
C ALA A 15 16.19 -7.34 0.90
N ILE A 16 15.49 -6.27 1.23
CA ILE A 16 14.80 -6.13 2.50
C ILE A 16 13.29 -6.01 2.28
N PRO A 17 12.46 -6.63 3.15
CA PRO A 17 11.00 -6.56 3.01
C PRO A 17 10.48 -5.13 3.07
N GLU A 18 11.10 -4.27 3.85
CA GLU A 18 10.69 -2.87 4.03
C GLU A 18 10.76 -2.08 2.72
N TYR A 19 11.69 -2.43 1.83
CA TYR A 19 11.79 -1.85 0.50
C TYR A 19 10.78 -2.50 -0.46
N PHE A 20 10.71 -3.83 -0.44
CA PHE A 20 9.84 -4.57 -1.35
C PHE A 20 8.36 -4.30 -1.13
N ARG A 21 7.97 -3.93 0.08
CA ARG A 21 6.61 -3.49 0.35
C ARG A 21 6.16 -2.39 -0.61
N HIS A 22 7.07 -1.52 -1.01
CA HIS A 22 6.78 -0.45 -1.96
C HIS A 22 6.90 -0.93 -3.41
N VAL A 23 7.86 -1.81 -3.69
CA VAL A 23 8.07 -2.35 -5.05
C VAL A 23 6.85 -3.10 -5.56
N ILE A 24 6.24 -3.93 -4.71
CA ILE A 24 5.07 -4.73 -5.11
C ILE A 24 3.83 -3.89 -5.42
N GLN A 25 3.83 -2.63 -5.02
CA GLN A 25 2.73 -1.69 -5.33
C GLN A 25 2.95 -0.97 -6.66
N THR A 26 4.12 -1.12 -7.27
CA THR A 26 4.39 -0.44 -8.54
C THR A 26 3.62 -1.09 -9.68
N LYS A 27 3.26 -0.27 -10.67
CA LYS A 27 2.58 -0.76 -11.87
C LYS A 27 3.41 -1.79 -12.62
N ARG A 28 4.73 -1.62 -12.63
CA ARG A 28 5.64 -2.56 -13.29
C ARG A 28 5.57 -3.95 -12.63
N PHE A 29 5.61 -4.00 -11.30
CA PHE A 29 5.54 -5.27 -10.59
C PHE A 29 4.17 -5.93 -10.80
N VAL A 30 3.09 -5.17 -10.73
CA VAL A 30 1.75 -5.68 -10.98
C VAL A 30 1.63 -6.23 -12.40
N HIS A 31 2.24 -5.56 -13.37
CA HIS A 31 2.28 -6.02 -14.75
C HIS A 31 3.03 -7.36 -14.87
N GLU A 32 4.20 -7.48 -14.24
CA GLU A 32 4.97 -8.72 -14.22
C GLU A 32 4.19 -9.87 -13.56
N LEU A 33 3.46 -9.59 -12.49
CA LEU A 33 2.58 -10.56 -11.88
C LEU A 33 1.52 -11.05 -12.86
N GLY A 34 0.95 -10.13 -13.63
CA GLY A 34 -0.05 -10.45 -14.63
C GLY A 34 0.48 -11.37 -15.73
N LEU A 35 1.74 -11.19 -16.12
CA LEU A 35 2.38 -12.02 -17.15
C LEU A 35 2.59 -13.47 -16.70
N VAL A 36 2.86 -13.68 -15.42
CA VAL A 36 3.10 -15.03 -14.89
C VAL A 36 1.85 -15.66 -14.28
N SER A 37 0.79 -14.91 -14.09
CA SER A 37 -0.49 -15.46 -13.65
C SER A 37 -1.17 -16.18 -14.79
N PRO A 38 -1.76 -17.38 -14.54
CA PRO A 38 -2.49 -18.08 -15.58
C PRO A 38 -3.62 -17.22 -16.10
N GLY A 39 -3.62 -16.98 -17.41
CA GLY A 39 -4.72 -16.30 -18.07
C GLY A 39 -5.92 -17.20 -18.19
N GLY A 40 -7.11 -16.63 -18.43
CA GLY A 40 -8.31 -17.37 -18.71
C GLY A 40 -9.38 -17.22 -17.66
N ALA A 41 -10.56 -17.74 -17.94
CA ALA A 41 -11.75 -17.61 -17.10
C ALA A 41 -11.89 -18.70 -16.03
N GLY A 42 -10.87 -19.49 -15.78
CA GLY A 42 -10.92 -20.61 -14.86
C GLY A 42 -10.97 -20.19 -13.39
N ARG A 43 -11.63 -20.99 -12.57
CA ARG A 43 -11.69 -20.79 -11.13
C ARG A 43 -10.36 -21.08 -10.44
N ASN A 44 -9.50 -21.84 -11.08
CA ASN A 44 -8.24 -22.33 -10.50
C ASN A 44 -7.04 -21.54 -11.02
N ARG A 45 -7.16 -20.25 -11.05
CA ARG A 45 -6.05 -19.38 -11.44
C ARG A 45 -5.12 -19.18 -10.27
N VAL A 46 -4.25 -20.11 -10.08
CA VAL A 46 -3.22 -20.00 -9.05
C VAL A 46 -1.89 -19.81 -9.75
N MET A 47 -1.22 -18.70 -9.44
CA MET A 47 0.14 -18.48 -9.89
C MET A 47 1.02 -19.55 -9.24
N SER A 48 1.84 -20.23 -10.03
CA SER A 48 2.79 -21.19 -9.46
C SER A 48 3.88 -20.45 -8.69
N LYS A 49 4.39 -21.11 -7.64
CA LYS A 49 5.51 -20.56 -6.87
C LYS A 49 6.73 -20.35 -7.76
N THR A 50 6.98 -21.26 -8.70
CA THR A 50 8.10 -21.16 -9.63
C THR A 50 7.97 -19.94 -10.52
N ASP A 51 6.78 -19.70 -11.07
CA ASP A 51 6.53 -18.56 -11.94
C ASP A 51 6.72 -17.26 -11.19
N PHE A 52 6.20 -17.20 -9.95
CA PHE A 52 6.37 -16.02 -9.10
C PHE A 52 7.84 -15.75 -8.80
N LEU A 53 8.61 -16.78 -8.45
CA LEU A 53 10.02 -16.64 -8.11
C LEU A 53 10.90 -16.31 -9.32
N ASN A 54 10.40 -16.51 -10.54
CA ASN A 54 11.11 -16.15 -11.77
C ASN A 54 10.89 -14.70 -12.20
N ILE A 55 10.10 -13.94 -11.48
CA ILE A 55 9.95 -12.52 -11.77
C ILE A 55 11.28 -11.82 -11.50
N VAL A 56 11.80 -11.12 -12.52
CA VAL A 56 13.06 -10.39 -12.41
C VAL A 56 12.79 -8.94 -12.09
N VAL A 57 13.41 -8.46 -11.02
CA VAL A 57 13.29 -7.08 -10.56
C VAL A 57 14.69 -6.49 -10.43
N SER A 58 14.90 -5.32 -11.02
CA SER A 58 16.13 -4.57 -10.85
C SER A 58 16.05 -3.79 -9.54
N ILE A 59 17.00 -3.99 -8.65
CA ILE A 59 17.01 -3.36 -7.33
C ILE A 59 18.37 -2.73 -7.03
N PRO A 60 18.39 -1.65 -6.23
CA PRO A 60 19.65 -1.06 -5.80
C PRO A 60 20.30 -1.88 -4.67
N SER A 61 21.43 -1.40 -4.16
CA SER A 61 22.08 -2.02 -3.02
C SER A 61 21.18 -1.99 -1.79
N VAL A 62 21.46 -2.86 -0.82
CA VAL A 62 20.68 -2.91 0.43
C VAL A 62 20.73 -1.59 1.19
N ASP A 63 21.88 -0.91 1.21
CA ASP A 63 21.99 0.38 1.88
C ASP A 63 21.08 1.42 1.24
N GLU A 64 21.03 1.45 -0.08
CA GLU A 64 20.15 2.35 -0.80
C GLU A 64 18.67 1.97 -0.61
N GLN A 65 18.38 0.67 -0.59
CA GLN A 65 17.03 0.18 -0.28
C GLN A 65 16.54 0.70 1.07
N LYS A 66 17.40 0.65 2.08
CA LYS A 66 17.07 1.15 3.43
C LYS A 66 16.75 2.64 3.41
N LYS A 67 17.54 3.42 2.70
CA LYS A 67 17.32 4.86 2.57
C LYS A 67 16.02 5.18 1.87
N ILE A 68 15.73 4.48 0.78
CA ILE A 68 14.48 4.64 0.05
C ILE A 68 13.29 4.27 0.92
N ALA A 69 13.39 3.15 1.64
CA ALA A 69 12.32 2.69 2.52
C ALA A 69 12.00 3.72 3.62
N VAL A 70 13.03 4.32 4.21
CA VAL A 70 12.85 5.36 5.23
C VAL A 70 12.06 6.55 4.66
N VAL A 71 12.44 7.02 3.47
CA VAL A 71 11.76 8.15 2.82
C VAL A 71 10.30 7.81 2.52
N LEU A 72 10.06 6.67 1.90
CA LEU A 72 8.71 6.27 1.51
C LEU A 72 7.82 5.98 2.71
N ASN A 73 8.36 5.36 3.75
CA ASN A 73 7.62 5.13 4.99
C ASN A 73 7.27 6.43 5.69
N GLY A 74 8.16 7.42 5.62
CA GLY A 74 7.88 8.75 6.15
C GLY A 74 6.73 9.44 5.43
N ILE A 75 6.69 9.32 4.11
CA ILE A 75 5.59 9.87 3.30
C ILE A 75 4.28 9.16 3.62
N ASP A 76 4.29 7.82 3.72
CA ASP A 76 3.10 7.05 4.08
C ASP A 76 2.55 7.47 5.45
N LYS A 77 3.44 7.70 6.41
CA LYS A 77 3.06 8.16 7.74
C LYS A 77 2.39 9.53 7.68
N GLU A 78 2.94 10.44 6.89
CA GLU A 78 2.38 11.78 6.70
C GLU A 78 0.99 11.71 6.05
N ILE A 79 0.84 10.88 5.02
CA ILE A 79 -0.46 10.65 4.38
C ILE A 79 -1.47 10.15 5.40
N GLY A 80 -1.08 9.20 6.25
CA GLY A 80 -1.94 8.67 7.30
C GLY A 80 -2.38 9.74 8.28
N LEU A 81 -1.47 10.62 8.69
CA LEU A 81 -1.78 11.72 9.61
C LEU A 81 -2.73 12.74 8.96
N LEU A 82 -2.50 13.06 7.69
CA LEU A 82 -3.39 13.95 6.94
C LEU A 82 -4.78 13.35 6.78
N GLY A 83 -4.87 12.04 6.57
CA GLY A 83 -6.14 11.34 6.51
C GLY A 83 -6.92 11.44 7.81
N LYS A 84 -6.26 11.27 8.95
CA LYS A 84 -6.87 11.43 10.28
C LYS A 84 -7.35 12.86 10.49
N LYS A 85 -6.55 13.84 10.09
CA LYS A 85 -6.91 15.25 10.19
C LYS A 85 -8.16 15.56 9.35
N LEU A 86 -8.22 15.01 8.14
CA LEU A 86 -9.37 15.17 7.27
C LEU A 86 -10.65 14.61 7.92
N GLU A 87 -10.59 13.43 8.48
CA GLU A 87 -11.73 12.82 9.16
C GLU A 87 -12.18 13.66 10.37
N TYR A 88 -11.21 14.17 11.13
CA TYR A 88 -11.51 15.04 12.26
C TYR A 88 -12.23 16.31 11.80
N LEU A 89 -11.76 16.95 10.71
CA LEU A 89 -12.38 18.15 10.16
C LEU A 89 -13.78 17.87 9.62
N LYS A 90 -14.00 16.71 9.01
CA LYS A 90 -15.33 16.29 8.56
C LYS A 90 -16.30 16.16 9.72
N THR A 91 -15.84 15.58 10.82
CA THR A 91 -16.64 15.43 12.04
C THR A 91 -16.99 16.79 12.65
N GLN A 92 -16.02 17.71 12.70
CA GLN A 92 -16.26 19.08 13.17
C GLN A 92 -17.28 19.82 12.29
N LYS A 93 -17.12 19.70 10.98
CA LYS A 93 -18.05 20.32 10.03
C LYS A 93 -19.46 19.82 10.27
N LYS A 94 -19.63 18.50 10.41
CA LYS A 94 -20.93 17.90 10.66
C LYS A 94 -21.57 18.42 11.95
N GLY A 95 -20.79 18.51 13.02
CA GLY A 95 -21.26 19.06 14.29
C GLY A 95 -21.69 20.51 14.19
N LEU A 96 -20.87 21.34 13.50
CA LEU A 96 -21.22 22.74 13.26
C LEU A 96 -22.47 22.88 12.40
N MET A 97 -22.60 22.09 11.36
CA MET A 97 -23.79 22.11 10.51
C MET A 97 -25.05 21.84 11.30
N GLN A 98 -25.00 20.85 12.21
CA GLN A 98 -26.15 20.55 13.06
C GLN A 98 -26.55 21.73 13.96
N LYS A 99 -25.55 22.42 14.51
CA LYS A 99 -25.81 23.55 15.40
C LYS A 99 -26.25 24.81 14.64
N LEU A 100 -25.61 25.10 13.50
CA LEU A 100 -25.91 26.30 12.73
C LEU A 100 -27.22 26.16 11.97
N LEU A 101 -27.46 25.04 11.33
CA LEU A 101 -28.65 24.83 10.50
C LEU A 101 -29.92 24.60 11.34
N THR A 102 -29.78 24.14 12.57
CA THR A 102 -30.92 24.02 13.49
C THR A 102 -31.17 25.28 14.34
N GLY A 103 -30.32 26.28 14.19
CA GLY A 103 -30.46 27.53 14.92
C GLY A 103 -30.00 27.51 16.38
N LYS A 104 -29.31 26.44 16.81
CA LYS A 104 -28.76 26.40 18.18
C LYS A 104 -27.63 27.41 18.38
N ILE A 105 -26.87 27.68 17.34
CA ILE A 105 -25.85 28.71 17.31
C ILE A 105 -26.11 29.56 16.09
N ARG A 106 -25.98 30.85 16.22
CA ARG A 106 -26.17 31.80 15.12
C ARG A 106 -24.88 32.52 14.79
N VAL A 107 -24.63 32.66 13.48
CA VAL A 107 -23.50 33.44 13.01
C VAL A 107 -23.91 34.92 13.04
N LYS A 108 -23.05 35.72 13.61
CA LYS A 108 -23.21 37.17 13.57
C LYS A 108 -22.80 37.67 12.19
N VAL A 109 -23.70 38.33 11.52
CA VAL A 109 -23.45 38.88 10.19
C VAL A 109 -23.01 40.32 10.30
#